data_01ab9936a64e7f97b530a95267e46a68
#
_entry.id   01ab9936a64e7f97b530a95267e46a68
#
_cell.length_a   1.000
_cell.length_b   1.000
_cell.length_c   1.000
_cell.angle_alpha   90.00
_cell.angle_beta   90.00
_cell.angle_gamma   90.00
#
_symmetry.space_group_name_H-M   'P 1'
#
loop_
_entity.id
_entity.type
_entity.pdbx_description
1 polymer ?
#
loop_
_entity_poly.entity_id
_entity_poly.type
_entity_poly.pdbx_seq_one_letter_code
_entity_poly.pdbx_strand_id
1 'polypeptide(L)'
;MSEEKRAAEAAELRENAGTERREKIDKDLASGRYSHVQTRFPPEPNGYLHIGHAKSILLNYGLAEEYGGLFNLRYDDTNPTKEKWEFVESIRADVEWLGAKFDNRVFFASNYFETMYECAVKLIKKGKAFVCDLTAEQIREYRG
;
A
#
# COMPACT_ATOMS: atom_id res chain seq x y z
N MET A 1 21.61 14.60 21.32
CA MET A 1 21.90 13.76 20.15
C MET A 1 21.92 14.70 18.96
N SER A 2 23.05 14.82 18.25
CA SER A 2 23.20 15.75 17.13
C SER A 2 22.31 15.37 15.95
N GLU A 3 21.97 16.33 15.13
CA GLU A 3 21.12 16.14 13.93
C GLU A 3 21.76 15.15 12.94
N GLU A 4 23.09 15.20 12.83
CA GLU A 4 23.89 14.26 12.04
C GLU A 4 23.78 12.80 12.52
N LYS A 5 23.75 12.58 13.84
CA LYS A 5 23.61 11.25 14.42
C LYS A 5 22.21 10.66 14.16
N ARG A 6 21.18 11.49 14.23
CA ARG A 6 19.81 11.08 13.86
C ARG A 6 19.66 10.78 12.37
N ALA A 7 20.33 11.54 11.51
CA ALA A 7 20.33 11.30 10.08
C ALA A 7 21.04 9.99 9.70
N ALA A 8 22.20 9.71 10.35
CA ALA A 8 22.94 8.47 10.14
C ALA A 8 22.15 7.24 10.62
N GLU A 9 21.56 7.31 11.82
CA GLU A 9 20.71 6.23 12.38
C GLU A 9 19.46 5.98 11.54
N ALA A 10 18.85 7.04 10.99
CA ALA A 10 17.73 6.92 10.06
C ALA A 10 18.15 6.33 8.70
N ALA A 11 19.37 6.60 8.24
CA ALA A 11 19.91 6.01 7.02
C ALA A 11 20.19 4.51 7.20
N GLU A 12 20.80 4.12 8.34
CA GLU A 12 21.07 2.73 8.69
C GLU A 12 19.78 1.90 8.84
N LEU A 13 18.75 2.45 9.51
CA LEU A 13 17.43 1.82 9.61
C LEU A 13 16.74 1.65 8.23
N ARG A 14 16.98 2.58 7.30
CA ARG A 14 16.48 2.49 5.92
C ARG A 14 17.18 1.39 5.15
N GLU A 15 18.50 1.31 5.30
CA GLU A 15 19.34 0.31 4.63
C GLU A 15 18.98 -1.10 5.11
N ASN A 16 18.87 -1.32 6.42
CA ASN A 16 18.49 -2.59 7.01
C ASN A 16 17.09 -3.05 6.61
N ALA A 17 16.08 -2.18 6.66
CA ALA A 17 14.72 -2.50 6.22
C ALA A 17 14.61 -2.79 4.71
N GLY A 18 15.50 -2.22 3.90
CA GLY A 18 15.64 -2.52 2.49
C GLY A 18 16.28 -3.89 2.24
N THR A 19 17.27 -4.25 3.05
CA THR A 19 18.04 -5.49 2.91
C THR A 19 17.19 -6.73 3.10
N GLU A 20 16.41 -6.82 4.18
CA GLU A 20 15.49 -7.96 4.42
C GLU A 20 14.48 -8.17 3.27
N ARG A 21 13.97 -7.07 2.71
CA ARG A 21 13.05 -7.15 1.57
C ARG A 21 13.73 -7.65 0.31
N ARG A 22 14.95 -7.19 0.03
CA ARG A 22 15.76 -7.65 -1.11
C ARG A 22 16.08 -9.14 -1.00
N GLU A 23 16.55 -9.59 0.15
CA GLU A 23 16.81 -11.02 0.39
C GLU A 23 15.60 -11.90 0.14
N LYS A 24 14.41 -11.43 0.55
CA LYS A 24 13.17 -12.16 0.30
C LYS A 24 12.79 -12.16 -1.17
N ILE A 25 12.93 -11.03 -1.87
CA ILE A 25 12.68 -10.91 -3.31
C ILE A 25 13.62 -11.84 -4.07
N ASP A 26 14.92 -11.79 -3.78
CA ASP A 26 15.94 -12.62 -4.42
C ASP A 26 15.64 -14.12 -4.25
N LYS A 27 15.27 -14.54 -3.05
CA LYS A 27 14.87 -15.92 -2.75
C LYS A 27 13.62 -16.34 -3.53
N ASP A 28 12.60 -15.49 -3.57
CA ASP A 28 11.35 -15.79 -4.25
C ASP A 28 11.53 -15.84 -5.78
N LEU A 29 12.36 -14.96 -6.36
CA LEU A 29 12.71 -14.99 -7.78
C LEU A 29 13.60 -16.22 -8.12
N ALA A 30 14.64 -16.49 -7.32
CA ALA A 30 15.54 -17.61 -7.54
C ALA A 30 14.83 -18.97 -7.44
N SER A 31 13.80 -19.08 -6.59
CA SER A 31 12.98 -20.28 -6.46
C SER A 31 11.97 -20.48 -7.61
N GLY A 32 11.82 -19.49 -8.48
CA GLY A 32 10.81 -19.50 -9.55
C GLY A 32 9.36 -19.32 -9.04
N ARG A 33 9.19 -18.98 -7.75
CA ARG A 33 7.86 -18.74 -7.17
C ARG A 33 7.16 -17.55 -7.81
N TYR A 34 7.93 -16.52 -8.15
CA TYR A 34 7.46 -15.33 -8.87
C TYR A 34 8.41 -15.02 -10.03
N SER A 35 7.86 -14.51 -11.12
CA SER A 35 8.62 -14.18 -12.33
C SER A 35 9.00 -12.69 -12.43
N HIS A 36 8.42 -11.86 -11.61
CA HIS A 36 8.65 -10.40 -11.63
C HIS A 36 8.32 -9.78 -10.28
N VAL A 37 8.85 -8.58 -10.05
CA VAL A 37 8.55 -7.75 -8.88
C VAL A 37 7.45 -6.76 -9.22
N GLN A 38 6.47 -6.65 -8.35
CA GLN A 38 5.44 -5.63 -8.45
C GLN A 38 5.20 -5.02 -7.08
N THR A 39 5.37 -3.72 -6.98
CA THR A 39 5.16 -2.95 -5.76
C THR A 39 4.00 -1.97 -5.93
N ARG A 40 3.54 -1.41 -4.83
CA ARG A 40 2.47 -0.40 -4.84
C ARG A 40 2.65 0.61 -3.72
N PHE A 41 2.12 1.80 -3.95
CA PHE A 41 1.80 2.75 -2.90
C PHE A 41 0.27 2.86 -2.79
N PRO A 42 -0.35 2.46 -1.65
CA PRO A 42 -1.79 2.44 -1.46
C PRO A 42 -2.28 3.58 -0.55
N PRO A 43 -2.29 4.86 -1.00
CA PRO A 43 -2.76 5.95 -0.16
C PRO A 43 -4.29 5.97 -0.03
N GLU A 44 -4.78 6.36 1.16
CA GLU A 44 -6.16 6.80 1.33
C GLU A 44 -6.26 8.28 0.91
N PRO A 45 -7.17 8.66 -0.02
CA PRO A 45 -7.28 10.06 -0.47
C PRO A 45 -8.12 10.91 0.50
N ASN A 46 -7.74 10.90 1.78
CA ASN A 46 -8.41 11.59 2.89
C ASN A 46 -7.59 12.74 3.49
N GLY A 47 -6.43 13.06 2.90
CA GLY A 47 -5.52 14.12 3.33
C GLY A 47 -4.28 14.22 2.45
N TYR A 48 -3.46 15.24 2.72
CA TYR A 48 -2.17 15.44 2.05
C TYR A 48 -1.11 14.47 2.55
N LEU A 49 -0.13 14.18 1.69
CA LEU A 49 0.99 13.33 2.06
C LEU A 49 1.93 14.05 3.04
N HIS A 50 2.68 13.26 3.80
CA HIS A 50 3.75 13.72 4.68
C HIS A 50 5.02 12.89 4.46
N ILE A 51 6.12 13.26 5.14
CA ILE A 51 7.43 12.64 4.95
C ILE A 51 7.44 11.11 5.16
N GLY A 52 6.55 10.58 6.00
CA GLY A 52 6.39 9.14 6.17
C GLY A 52 5.90 8.44 4.91
N HIS A 53 5.00 9.09 4.17
CA HIS A 53 4.53 8.61 2.87
C HIS A 53 5.65 8.67 1.82
N ALA A 54 6.43 9.75 1.77
CA ALA A 54 7.57 9.89 0.86
C ALA A 54 8.57 8.72 1.04
N LYS A 55 8.89 8.34 2.28
CA LYS A 55 9.72 7.18 2.58
C LYS A 55 9.15 5.89 1.99
N SER A 56 7.85 5.67 2.14
CA SER A 56 7.18 4.48 1.61
C SER A 56 7.16 4.46 0.08
N ILE A 57 6.90 5.60 -0.56
CA ILE A 57 6.92 5.75 -2.02
C ILE A 57 8.30 5.41 -2.57
N LEU A 58 9.35 6.06 -2.05
CA LEU A 58 10.72 5.88 -2.52
C LEU A 58 11.22 4.44 -2.31
N LEU A 59 10.85 3.79 -1.20
CA LEU A 59 11.21 2.41 -0.97
C LEU A 59 10.53 1.46 -1.97
N ASN A 60 9.23 1.59 -2.17
CA ASN A 60 8.47 0.71 -3.06
C ASN A 60 8.84 0.94 -4.53
N TYR A 61 9.00 2.20 -4.93
CA TYR A 61 9.43 2.56 -6.27
C TYR A 61 10.87 2.10 -6.54
N GLY A 62 11.79 2.35 -5.61
CA GLY A 62 13.19 1.94 -5.73
C GLY A 62 13.35 0.43 -5.87
N LEU A 63 12.60 -0.37 -5.12
CA LEU A 63 12.59 -1.82 -5.30
C LEU A 63 12.05 -2.24 -6.68
N ALA A 64 10.99 -1.61 -7.16
CA ALA A 64 10.48 -1.91 -8.50
C ALA A 64 11.52 -1.56 -9.58
N GLU A 65 12.18 -0.41 -9.49
CA GLU A 65 13.25 0.00 -10.43
C GLU A 65 14.44 -0.96 -10.40
N GLU A 66 14.93 -1.29 -9.21
CA GLU A 66 16.09 -2.16 -8.99
C GLU A 66 15.92 -3.54 -9.64
N TYR A 67 14.71 -4.09 -9.58
CA TYR A 67 14.39 -5.41 -10.12
C TYR A 67 13.73 -5.38 -11.51
N GLY A 68 13.69 -4.24 -12.19
CA GLY A 68 13.02 -4.10 -13.49
C GLY A 68 11.53 -4.43 -13.44
N GLY A 69 10.91 -4.22 -12.29
CA GLY A 69 9.53 -4.55 -12.00
C GLY A 69 8.56 -3.39 -12.25
N LEU A 70 7.37 -3.51 -11.66
CA LEU A 70 6.29 -2.55 -11.83
C LEU A 70 5.97 -1.85 -10.50
N PHE A 71 5.69 -0.55 -10.57
CA PHE A 71 5.18 0.23 -9.44
C PHE A 71 3.78 0.74 -9.76
N ASN A 72 2.83 0.51 -8.85
CA ASN A 72 1.44 0.92 -9.00
C ASN A 72 1.07 1.99 -7.98
N LEU A 73 0.33 3.00 -8.41
CA LEU A 73 -0.40 3.91 -7.53
C LEU A 73 -1.83 3.37 -7.38
N ARG A 74 -2.16 2.85 -6.20
CA ARG A 74 -3.48 2.27 -5.95
C ARG A 74 -4.15 2.99 -4.78
N TYR A 75 -5.11 3.84 -5.07
CA TYR A 75 -5.90 4.52 -4.05
C TYR A 75 -6.76 3.54 -3.27
N ASP A 76 -6.71 3.62 -1.93
CA ASP A 76 -7.61 2.90 -1.03
C ASP A 76 -8.80 3.80 -0.69
N ASP A 77 -9.64 4.02 -1.68
CA ASP A 77 -10.79 4.92 -1.68
C ASP A 77 -12.07 4.17 -1.26
N THR A 78 -12.03 3.60 -0.05
CA THR A 78 -13.15 2.79 0.47
C THR A 78 -14.05 3.54 1.46
N ASN A 79 -13.72 4.78 1.79
CA ASN A 79 -14.50 5.60 2.72
C ASN A 79 -14.95 6.95 2.10
N PRO A 80 -16.08 6.98 1.38
CA PRO A 80 -16.53 8.14 0.63
C PRO A 80 -16.85 9.37 1.49
N THR A 81 -16.93 9.21 2.82
CA THR A 81 -17.27 10.34 3.72
C THR A 81 -16.07 11.26 4.00
N LYS A 82 -14.84 10.80 3.78
CA LYS A 82 -13.60 11.52 4.08
C LYS A 82 -12.76 11.82 2.85
N GLU A 83 -13.03 11.13 1.76
CA GLU A 83 -12.24 11.17 0.54
C GLU A 83 -12.65 12.32 -0.35
N LYS A 84 -11.66 12.98 -0.97
CA LYS A 84 -11.88 14.11 -1.87
C LYS A 84 -10.98 13.97 -3.10
N TRP A 85 -11.51 14.37 -4.24
CA TRP A 85 -10.75 14.39 -5.49
C TRP A 85 -9.50 15.28 -5.43
N GLU A 86 -9.57 16.37 -4.69
CA GLU A 86 -8.42 17.24 -4.40
C GLU A 86 -7.22 16.46 -3.86
N PHE A 87 -7.45 15.52 -2.93
CA PHE A 87 -6.38 14.69 -2.37
C PHE A 87 -5.87 13.66 -3.36
N VAL A 88 -6.73 13.13 -4.22
CA VAL A 88 -6.30 12.23 -5.31
C VAL A 88 -5.30 12.92 -6.22
N GLU A 89 -5.59 14.15 -6.65
CA GLU A 89 -4.71 14.93 -7.52
C GLU A 89 -3.42 15.35 -6.82
N SER A 90 -3.51 15.82 -5.57
CA SER A 90 -2.33 16.18 -4.77
C SER A 90 -1.39 14.99 -4.55
N ILE A 91 -1.93 13.83 -4.16
CA ILE A 91 -1.15 12.60 -3.97
C ILE A 91 -0.45 12.18 -5.27
N ARG A 92 -1.15 12.25 -6.39
CA ARG A 92 -0.56 11.95 -7.70
C ARG A 92 0.60 12.86 -8.02
N ALA A 93 0.42 14.18 -7.85
CA ALA A 93 1.45 15.17 -8.08
C ALA A 93 2.67 14.96 -7.17
N ASP A 94 2.46 14.64 -5.89
CA ASP A 94 3.53 14.37 -4.93
C ASP A 94 4.34 13.11 -5.30
N VAL A 95 3.67 12.05 -5.74
CA VAL A 95 4.33 10.81 -6.21
C VAL A 95 5.18 11.08 -7.44
N GLU A 96 4.66 11.84 -8.42
CA GLU A 96 5.38 12.25 -9.62
C GLU A 96 6.55 13.18 -9.28
N TRP A 97 6.35 14.14 -8.36
CA TRP A 97 7.41 15.03 -7.88
C TRP A 97 8.57 14.31 -7.21
N LEU A 98 8.29 13.22 -6.47
CA LEU A 98 9.31 12.34 -5.90
C LEU A 98 10.06 11.50 -6.96
N GLY A 99 9.70 11.62 -8.24
CA GLY A 99 10.31 10.91 -9.35
C GLY A 99 9.78 9.49 -9.58
N ALA A 100 8.79 9.04 -8.83
CA ALA A 100 8.24 7.71 -8.99
C ALA A 100 7.33 7.64 -10.23
N LYS A 101 7.60 6.68 -11.10
CA LYS A 101 6.88 6.46 -12.36
C LYS A 101 5.92 5.28 -12.21
N PHE A 102 4.66 5.52 -12.46
CA PHE A 102 3.60 4.51 -12.44
C PHE A 102 2.84 4.40 -13.77
N ASP A 103 3.20 5.23 -14.76
CA ASP A 103 2.58 5.30 -16.11
C ASP A 103 1.03 5.35 -16.00
N ASN A 104 0.34 4.41 -16.64
CA ASN A 104 -1.12 4.28 -16.56
C ASN A 104 -1.58 3.33 -15.43
N ARG A 105 -0.68 2.91 -14.53
CA ARG A 105 -0.98 1.97 -13.44
C ARG A 105 -1.53 2.70 -12.20
N VAL A 106 -2.63 3.42 -12.42
CA VAL A 106 -3.42 4.08 -11.37
C VAL A 106 -4.70 3.28 -11.17
N PHE A 107 -4.93 2.84 -9.94
CA PHE A 107 -6.05 2.00 -9.58
C PHE A 107 -6.80 2.59 -8.39
N PHE A 108 -8.11 2.31 -8.34
CA PHE A 108 -8.99 2.68 -7.24
C PHE A 108 -9.63 1.43 -6.64
N ALA A 109 -9.61 1.30 -5.32
CA ALA A 109 -10.23 0.15 -4.65
C ALA A 109 -11.72 0.08 -4.90
N SER A 110 -12.39 1.24 -5.01
CA SER A 110 -13.82 1.35 -5.31
C SER A 110 -14.22 0.71 -6.64
N ASN A 111 -13.32 0.64 -7.62
CA ASN A 111 -13.58 -0.02 -8.91
C ASN A 111 -13.77 -1.54 -8.77
N TYR A 112 -13.45 -2.11 -7.63
CA TYR A 112 -13.52 -3.56 -7.37
C TYR A 112 -14.62 -3.95 -6.38
N PHE A 113 -15.51 -3.04 -5.99
CA PHE A 113 -16.56 -3.32 -5.00
C PHE A 113 -17.48 -4.48 -5.41
N GLU A 114 -17.88 -4.55 -6.66
CA GLU A 114 -18.69 -5.69 -7.15
C GLU A 114 -17.94 -7.02 -6.99
N THR A 115 -16.69 -7.07 -7.41
CA THR A 115 -15.83 -8.25 -7.25
C THR A 115 -15.63 -8.62 -5.77
N MET A 116 -15.46 -7.63 -4.90
CA MET A 116 -15.35 -7.86 -3.45
C MET A 116 -16.65 -8.45 -2.89
N TYR A 117 -17.79 -7.90 -3.29
CA TYR A 117 -19.10 -8.41 -2.88
C TYR A 117 -19.31 -9.86 -3.32
N GLU A 118 -19.04 -10.17 -4.60
CA GLU A 118 -19.11 -11.54 -5.10
C GLU A 118 -18.19 -12.50 -4.34
N CYS A 119 -16.98 -12.07 -4.00
CA CYS A 119 -16.04 -12.85 -3.20
C CYS A 119 -16.57 -13.09 -1.78
N ALA A 120 -17.18 -12.08 -1.15
CA ALA A 120 -17.82 -12.24 0.17
C ALA A 120 -18.97 -13.26 0.11
N VAL A 121 -19.83 -13.17 -0.90
CA VAL A 121 -20.91 -14.16 -1.13
C VAL A 121 -20.36 -15.56 -1.33
N LYS A 122 -19.27 -15.72 -2.09
CA LYS A 122 -18.58 -17.02 -2.27
C LYS A 122 -18.06 -17.57 -0.96
N LEU A 123 -17.50 -16.73 -0.08
CA LEU A 123 -17.02 -17.15 1.24
C LEU A 123 -18.18 -17.61 2.14
N ILE A 124 -19.32 -16.89 2.13
CA ILE A 124 -20.52 -17.29 2.87
C ILE A 124 -21.03 -18.65 2.38
N LYS A 125 -21.16 -18.84 1.06
CA LYS A 125 -21.57 -20.12 0.48
C LYS A 125 -20.64 -21.28 0.80
N LYS A 126 -19.34 -21.01 1.05
CA LYS A 126 -18.34 -22.00 1.50
C LYS A 126 -18.36 -22.21 3.01
N GLY A 127 -19.22 -21.55 3.78
CA GLY A 127 -19.24 -21.63 5.25
C GLY A 127 -18.00 -21.02 5.91
N LYS A 128 -17.28 -20.11 5.22
CA LYS A 128 -16.07 -19.44 5.73
C LYS A 128 -16.29 -18.00 6.20
N ALA A 129 -17.48 -17.47 5.98
CA ALA A 129 -17.93 -16.17 6.48
C ALA A 129 -19.42 -16.23 6.77
N PHE A 130 -19.90 -15.28 7.56
CA PHE A 130 -21.32 -15.12 7.89
C PHE A 130 -21.66 -13.63 8.02
N VAL A 131 -22.93 -13.29 7.89
CA VAL A 131 -23.44 -11.94 8.15
C VAL A 131 -23.56 -11.76 9.65
N CYS A 132 -23.11 -10.62 10.17
CA CYS A 132 -23.16 -10.27 11.57
C CYS A 132 -24.16 -9.13 11.79
N ASP A 133 -25.22 -9.37 12.54
CA ASP A 133 -26.28 -8.40 12.84
C ASP A 133 -26.09 -7.71 14.21
N LEU A 134 -24.90 -7.82 14.80
CA LEU A 134 -24.59 -7.17 16.08
C LEU A 134 -24.53 -5.65 15.93
N THR A 135 -24.98 -4.95 16.98
CA THR A 135 -24.82 -3.50 17.05
C THR A 135 -23.36 -3.08 17.20
N ALA A 136 -23.04 -1.83 16.90
CA ALA A 136 -21.69 -1.30 17.07
C ALA A 136 -21.18 -1.39 18.52
N GLU A 137 -22.07 -1.37 19.49
CA GLU A 137 -21.75 -1.53 20.93
C GLU A 137 -21.37 -2.98 21.22
N GLN A 138 -22.17 -3.93 20.78
CA GLN A 138 -21.89 -5.36 20.91
C GLN A 138 -20.59 -5.75 20.20
N ILE A 139 -20.32 -5.22 18.99
CA ILE A 139 -19.06 -5.46 18.28
C ILE A 139 -17.87 -4.94 19.08
N ARG A 140 -17.99 -3.77 19.75
CA ARG A 140 -16.92 -3.23 20.61
C ARG A 140 -16.66 -4.12 21.83
N GLU A 141 -17.70 -4.65 22.45
CA GLU A 141 -17.58 -5.57 23.59
C GLU A 141 -16.85 -6.87 23.19
N TYR A 142 -17.15 -7.45 22.02
CA TYR A 142 -16.51 -8.67 21.55
C TYR A 142 -15.07 -8.48 21.01
N ARG A 143 -14.65 -7.26 20.71
CA ARG A 143 -13.28 -7.00 20.25
C ARG A 143 -12.21 -7.10 21.33
N GLY A 144 -12.56 -7.04 22.59
CA GLY A 144 -11.64 -7.05 23.73
C GLY A 144 -10.99 -5.70 23.99
#